data_7a65c403f5ba6574226d6400ccec94cf
#
_entry.id   7a65c403f5ba6574226d6400ccec94cf
#
_cell.length_a   1.000
_cell.length_b   1.000
_cell.length_c   1.000
_cell.angle_alpha   90.00
_cell.angle_beta   90.00
_cell.angle_gamma   90.00
#
_symmetry.space_group_name_H-M   'P 1'
#
loop_
_entity.id
_entity.type
_entity.pdbx_description
1 polymer ?
#
loop_
_entity_poly.entity_id
_entity_poly.type
_entity_poly.pdbx_seq_one_letter_code
_entity_poly.pdbx_strand_id
1 'polypeptide(L)'
;MSGSGTVSSADRAGNSDALENLARVGLIAYGVVHLLVAWLALQLAWGGGGGSADQSGAMATLAAEPFGKPLLWVLGVGLFALALWQLAEVLRHRAGLKGTGDAKKKAVTKIVKSIAKALVYAFLAVTAIRFAVGTGKSSSGQQQQTVAGVFGWPGGRFLVGVAALVLIGIGANHVRKGITKSFLKEIDTAQASAGQRRMIERSGQAGYPAKGVALALVGGLLGWAAISFDPKKAGGLDGAMRTLLDAPFGKALLTLVALGIAAFGVFALFRARFPERT
;
A
#
# COMPACT_ATOMS: atom_id res chain seq x y z
N MET A 1 44.12 -3.48 25.21
CA MET A 1 43.27 -4.66 25.03
C MET A 1 42.05 -4.20 24.26
N SER A 2 42.11 -4.33 22.93
CA SER A 2 41.03 -3.93 22.01
C SER A 2 40.20 -5.16 21.72
N GLY A 3 39.00 -5.26 22.34
CA GLY A 3 37.98 -6.21 22.01
C GLY A 3 37.12 -5.66 20.86
N SER A 4 37.58 -5.80 19.59
CA SER A 4 36.72 -5.61 18.44
C SER A 4 35.78 -6.81 18.36
N GLY A 5 34.56 -6.64 18.87
CA GLY A 5 33.48 -7.62 18.70
C GLY A 5 33.21 -7.83 17.21
N THR A 6 33.82 -8.84 16.64
CA THR A 6 33.46 -9.37 15.32
C THR A 6 32.07 -9.98 15.43
N VAL A 7 31.03 -9.21 15.07
CA VAL A 7 29.70 -9.78 14.83
C VAL A 7 29.90 -10.90 13.82
N SER A 8 29.60 -12.12 14.22
CA SER A 8 29.88 -13.30 13.40
C SER A 8 29.10 -13.22 12.10
N SER A 9 29.67 -13.78 11.02
CA SER A 9 28.96 -13.91 9.74
C SER A 9 27.65 -14.69 9.87
N ALA A 10 27.56 -15.60 10.85
CA ALA A 10 26.36 -16.33 11.21
C ALA A 10 25.25 -15.42 11.79
N ASP A 11 25.59 -14.42 12.63
CA ASP A 11 24.64 -13.46 13.17
C ASP A 11 24.10 -12.52 12.09
N ARG A 12 24.92 -12.18 11.09
CA ARG A 12 24.50 -11.41 9.91
C ARG A 12 23.60 -12.22 8.97
N ALA A 13 23.91 -13.49 8.76
CA ALA A 13 23.09 -14.40 7.94
C ALA A 13 21.75 -14.69 8.59
N GLY A 14 21.70 -15.02 9.90
CA GLY A 14 20.45 -15.24 10.63
C GLY A 14 19.55 -14.00 10.66
N ASN A 15 20.13 -12.80 10.74
CA ASN A 15 19.37 -11.55 10.70
C ASN A 15 18.83 -11.23 9.29
N SER A 16 19.54 -11.64 8.22
CA SER A 16 19.07 -11.50 6.84
C SER A 16 17.88 -12.43 6.54
N ASP A 17 17.94 -13.68 7.00
CA ASP A 17 16.89 -14.68 6.79
C ASP A 17 15.60 -14.33 7.55
N ALA A 18 15.72 -13.85 8.80
CA ALA A 18 14.58 -13.37 9.57
C ALA A 18 13.89 -12.17 8.90
N LEU A 19 14.67 -11.25 8.35
CA LEU A 19 14.15 -10.08 7.60
C LEU A 19 13.49 -10.49 6.28
N GLU A 20 14.06 -11.43 5.56
CA GLU A 20 13.48 -11.95 4.31
C GLU A 20 12.15 -12.65 4.60
N ASN A 21 12.07 -13.48 5.63
CA ASN A 21 10.85 -14.13 6.04
C ASN A 21 9.77 -13.12 6.48
N LEU A 22 10.14 -12.08 7.22
CA LEU A 22 9.22 -11.01 7.62
C LEU A 22 8.70 -10.24 6.40
N ALA A 23 9.55 -9.95 5.42
CA ALA A 23 9.16 -9.32 4.17
C ALA A 23 8.19 -10.20 3.36
N ARG A 24 8.43 -11.53 3.31
CA ARG A 24 7.53 -12.50 2.66
C ARG A 24 6.16 -12.52 3.33
N VAL A 25 6.11 -12.59 4.66
CA VAL A 25 4.84 -12.53 5.42
C VAL A 25 4.10 -11.23 5.13
N GLY A 26 4.81 -10.09 5.14
CA GLY A 26 4.23 -8.80 4.79
C GLY A 26 3.65 -8.76 3.37
N LEU A 27 4.34 -9.33 2.37
CA LEU A 27 3.84 -9.40 0.99
C LEU A 27 2.63 -10.34 0.85
N ILE A 28 2.59 -11.44 1.59
CA ILE A 28 1.43 -12.33 1.63
C ILE A 28 0.23 -11.58 2.21
N ALA A 29 0.39 -10.95 3.38
CA ALA A 29 -0.66 -10.15 4.00
C ALA A 29 -1.17 -9.04 3.07
N TYR A 30 -0.24 -8.36 2.39
CA TYR A 30 -0.55 -7.33 1.41
C TYR A 30 -1.37 -7.89 0.23
N GLY A 31 -1.00 -9.06 -0.29
CA GLY A 31 -1.76 -9.74 -1.34
C GLY A 31 -3.17 -10.11 -0.89
N VAL A 32 -3.30 -10.70 0.31
CA VAL A 32 -4.60 -11.08 0.89
C VAL A 32 -5.50 -9.85 1.08
N VAL A 33 -4.99 -8.74 1.60
CA VAL A 33 -5.76 -7.50 1.75
C VAL A 33 -6.29 -7.01 0.39
N HIS A 34 -5.47 -7.07 -0.69
CA HIS A 34 -5.95 -6.67 -2.02
C HIS A 34 -7.02 -7.61 -2.59
N LEU A 35 -6.93 -8.92 -2.31
CA LEU A 35 -7.97 -9.88 -2.69
C LEU A 35 -9.29 -9.61 -1.94
N LEU A 36 -9.22 -9.28 -0.64
CA LEU A 36 -10.41 -8.91 0.14
C LEU A 36 -11.01 -7.58 -0.35
N VAL A 37 -10.19 -6.57 -0.64
CA VAL A 37 -10.66 -5.30 -1.22
C VAL A 37 -11.35 -5.54 -2.56
N ALA A 38 -10.77 -6.39 -3.41
CA ALA A 38 -11.37 -6.75 -4.70
C ALA A 38 -12.72 -7.46 -4.52
N TRP A 39 -12.80 -8.38 -3.57
CA TRP A 39 -14.04 -9.06 -3.22
C TRP A 39 -15.12 -8.08 -2.75
N LEU A 40 -14.79 -7.16 -1.83
CA LEU A 40 -15.71 -6.13 -1.36
C LEU A 40 -16.16 -5.18 -2.48
N ALA A 41 -15.25 -4.84 -3.40
CA ALA A 41 -15.59 -4.03 -4.57
C ALA A 41 -16.53 -4.78 -5.52
N LEU A 42 -16.36 -6.10 -5.70
CA LEU A 42 -17.32 -6.93 -6.46
C LEU A 42 -18.68 -7.00 -5.77
N GLN A 43 -18.71 -7.19 -4.44
CA GLN A 43 -19.96 -7.13 -3.68
C GLN A 43 -20.66 -5.77 -3.83
N LEU A 44 -19.91 -4.68 -3.77
CA LEU A 44 -20.43 -3.33 -4.01
C LEU A 44 -21.01 -3.18 -5.42
N ALA A 45 -20.34 -3.71 -6.46
CA ALA A 45 -20.79 -3.63 -7.84
C ALA A 45 -22.13 -4.39 -8.06
N TRP A 46 -22.34 -5.51 -7.38
CA TRP A 46 -23.47 -6.42 -7.60
C TRP A 46 -24.53 -6.39 -6.48
N GLY A 47 -24.46 -5.38 -5.59
CA GLY A 47 -25.49 -5.13 -4.59
C GLY A 47 -25.47 -6.07 -3.37
N GLY A 48 -24.39 -6.80 -3.14
CA GLY A 48 -24.29 -7.82 -2.09
C GLY A 48 -23.61 -7.36 -0.78
N GLY A 49 -23.15 -6.11 -0.65
CA GLY A 49 -22.34 -5.73 0.49
C GLY A 49 -22.60 -4.34 1.06
N GLY A 50 -22.74 -4.25 2.39
CA GLY A 50 -22.79 -2.99 3.14
C GLY A 50 -21.43 -2.50 3.65
N GLY A 51 -20.33 -3.24 3.35
CA GLY A 51 -18.98 -2.91 3.82
C GLY A 51 -18.27 -1.87 2.96
N SER A 52 -17.20 -1.28 3.50
CA SER A 52 -16.32 -0.40 2.73
C SER A 52 -15.44 -1.19 1.77
N ALA A 53 -15.37 -0.79 0.50
CA ALA A 53 -14.51 -1.42 -0.51
C ALA A 53 -13.06 -0.86 -0.46
N ASP A 54 -12.45 -0.92 0.71
CA ASP A 54 -11.09 -0.44 1.00
C ASP A 54 -10.37 -1.34 2.02
N GLN A 55 -9.16 -0.97 2.42
CA GLN A 55 -8.37 -1.72 3.40
C GLN A 55 -9.07 -1.83 4.76
N SER A 56 -9.83 -0.80 5.16
CA SER A 56 -10.57 -0.83 6.43
C SER A 56 -11.71 -1.84 6.40
N GLY A 57 -12.44 -1.94 5.27
CA GLY A 57 -13.46 -2.95 5.07
C GLY A 57 -12.87 -4.36 5.04
N ALA A 58 -11.72 -4.56 4.36
CA ALA A 58 -11.01 -5.83 4.38
C ALA A 58 -10.60 -6.24 5.81
N MET A 59 -10.09 -5.30 6.62
CA MET A 59 -9.75 -5.56 8.04
C MET A 59 -10.99 -5.82 8.89
N ALA A 60 -12.09 -5.13 8.64
CA ALA A 60 -13.37 -5.36 9.32
C ALA A 60 -13.91 -6.77 9.03
N THR A 61 -13.90 -7.18 7.76
CA THR A 61 -14.29 -8.54 7.34
C THR A 61 -13.41 -9.57 8.02
N LEU A 62 -12.09 -9.36 8.00
CA LEU A 62 -11.16 -10.26 8.67
C LEU A 62 -11.42 -10.32 10.19
N ALA A 63 -11.68 -9.18 10.85
CA ALA A 63 -11.95 -9.13 12.29
C ALA A 63 -13.21 -9.89 12.71
N ALA A 64 -14.16 -10.09 11.79
CA ALA A 64 -15.39 -10.85 12.02
C ALA A 64 -15.15 -12.38 11.98
N GLU A 65 -14.06 -12.84 11.37
CA GLU A 65 -13.70 -14.26 11.32
C GLU A 65 -13.13 -14.77 12.66
N PRO A 66 -13.33 -16.07 13.01
CA PRO A 66 -12.91 -16.64 14.30
C PRO A 66 -11.44 -16.41 14.66
N PHE A 67 -10.53 -16.47 13.68
CA PHE A 67 -9.08 -16.23 13.85
C PHE A 67 -8.62 -14.87 13.35
N GLY A 68 -9.53 -14.01 12.94
CA GLY A 68 -9.22 -12.75 12.29
C GLY A 68 -8.54 -11.74 13.21
N LYS A 69 -9.01 -11.62 14.47
CA LYS A 69 -8.40 -10.71 15.47
C LYS A 69 -6.95 -11.08 15.79
N PRO A 70 -6.60 -12.35 16.11
CA PRO A 70 -5.20 -12.76 16.25
C PRO A 70 -4.35 -12.45 15.02
N LEU A 71 -4.88 -12.70 13.83
CA LEU A 71 -4.16 -12.42 12.59
C LEU A 71 -3.93 -10.90 12.39
N LEU A 72 -4.91 -10.07 12.75
CA LEU A 72 -4.75 -8.61 12.73
C LEU A 72 -3.72 -8.11 13.75
N TRP A 73 -3.59 -8.77 14.92
CA TRP A 73 -2.54 -8.49 15.86
C TRP A 73 -1.15 -8.81 15.28
N VAL A 74 -0.99 -9.98 14.67
CA VAL A 74 0.27 -10.38 14.02
C VAL A 74 0.62 -9.40 12.90
N LEU A 75 -0.37 -9.03 12.08
CA LEU A 75 -0.21 -8.05 11.01
C LEU A 75 0.20 -6.68 11.57
N GLY A 76 -0.50 -6.20 12.60
CA GLY A 76 -0.24 -4.90 13.22
C GLY A 76 1.16 -4.81 13.82
N VAL A 77 1.58 -5.83 14.58
CA VAL A 77 2.93 -5.91 15.17
C VAL A 77 4.00 -6.01 14.08
N GLY A 78 3.77 -6.82 13.05
CA GLY A 78 4.69 -6.95 11.91
C GLY A 78 4.87 -5.65 11.13
N LEU A 79 3.76 -4.94 10.85
CA LEU A 79 3.80 -3.62 10.19
C LEU A 79 4.49 -2.56 11.08
N PHE A 80 4.28 -2.61 12.39
CA PHE A 80 4.96 -1.71 13.32
C PHE A 80 6.48 -1.97 13.33
N ALA A 81 6.90 -3.23 13.35
CA ALA A 81 8.31 -3.59 13.23
C ALA A 81 8.92 -3.10 11.89
N LEU A 82 8.17 -3.22 10.77
CA LEU A 82 8.60 -2.67 9.48
C LEU A 82 8.70 -1.14 9.49
N ALA A 83 7.80 -0.45 10.19
CA ALA A 83 7.90 1.01 10.36
C ALA A 83 9.17 1.40 11.10
N LEU A 84 9.48 0.73 12.21
CA LEU A 84 10.72 0.94 12.97
C LEU A 84 11.97 0.64 12.11
N TRP A 85 11.92 -0.43 11.32
CA TRP A 85 13.01 -0.73 10.39
C TRP A 85 13.24 0.40 9.37
N GLN A 86 12.18 0.96 8.78
CA GLN A 86 12.33 2.09 7.86
C GLN A 86 12.92 3.33 8.55
N LEU A 87 12.64 3.55 9.83
CA LEU A 87 13.28 4.62 10.60
C LEU A 87 14.77 4.34 10.81
N ALA A 88 15.16 3.09 11.08
CA ALA A 88 16.56 2.69 11.14
C ALA A 88 17.29 2.92 9.79
N GLU A 89 16.62 2.65 8.66
CA GLU A 89 17.14 2.97 7.32
C GLU A 89 17.38 4.47 7.12
N VAL A 90 16.51 5.33 7.63
CA VAL A 90 16.73 6.79 7.62
C VAL A 90 18.02 7.14 8.36
N LEU A 91 18.23 6.56 9.55
CA LEU A 91 19.43 6.80 10.35
C LEU A 91 20.70 6.33 9.64
N ARG A 92 20.67 5.16 8.98
CA ARG A 92 21.80 4.64 8.19
C ARG A 92 22.21 5.57 7.05
N HIS A 93 21.22 6.18 6.35
CA HIS A 93 21.49 7.02 5.19
C HIS A 93 21.83 8.46 5.55
N ARG A 94 21.75 8.87 6.85
CA ARG A 94 22.08 10.24 7.30
C ARG A 94 23.53 10.64 6.98
N ALA A 95 24.48 9.70 7.05
CA ALA A 95 25.87 9.97 6.72
C ALA A 95 26.04 10.43 5.26
N GLY A 96 25.24 9.91 4.33
CA GLY A 96 25.26 10.31 2.93
C GLY A 96 24.80 11.76 2.67
N LEU A 97 24.12 12.40 3.63
CA LEU A 97 23.72 13.81 3.51
C LEU A 97 24.91 14.78 3.56
N LYS A 98 26.03 14.34 4.18
CA LYS A 98 27.29 15.11 4.24
C LYS A 98 28.07 15.04 2.92
N GLY A 99 27.72 14.12 2.01
CA GLY A 99 28.29 14.00 0.68
C GLY A 99 27.87 15.14 -0.25
N THR A 100 28.51 15.24 -1.41
CA THR A 100 28.20 16.22 -2.46
C THR A 100 27.70 15.53 -3.73
N GLY A 101 27.08 16.28 -4.60
CA GLY A 101 26.64 15.80 -5.94
C GLY A 101 25.64 14.62 -5.86
N ASP A 102 25.90 13.57 -6.64
CA ASP A 102 25.01 12.43 -6.80
C ASP A 102 24.88 11.56 -5.55
N ALA A 103 25.91 11.51 -4.71
CA ALA A 103 25.85 10.77 -3.44
C ALA A 103 24.80 11.36 -2.50
N LYS A 104 24.77 12.69 -2.37
CA LYS A 104 23.78 13.42 -1.57
C LYS A 104 22.36 13.21 -2.14
N LYS A 105 22.18 13.32 -3.46
CA LYS A 105 20.88 13.10 -4.11
C LYS A 105 20.35 11.68 -3.85
N LYS A 106 21.21 10.66 -3.96
CA LYS A 106 20.86 9.27 -3.67
C LYS A 106 20.45 9.09 -2.20
N ALA A 107 21.20 9.69 -1.26
CA ALA A 107 20.88 9.63 0.18
C ALA A 107 19.52 10.29 0.48
N VAL A 108 19.28 11.50 -0.02
CA VAL A 108 17.99 12.21 0.14
C VAL A 108 16.84 11.37 -0.41
N THR A 109 16.99 10.82 -1.63
CA THR A 109 15.95 10.00 -2.25
C THR A 109 15.63 8.76 -1.40
N LYS A 110 16.65 8.08 -0.87
CA LYS A 110 16.46 6.92 0.01
C LYS A 110 15.77 7.31 1.31
N ILE A 111 16.21 8.40 1.96
CA ILE A 111 15.59 8.90 3.20
C ILE A 111 14.12 9.24 2.98
N VAL A 112 13.79 10.01 1.95
CA VAL A 112 12.39 10.37 1.63
C VAL A 112 11.53 9.12 1.39
N LYS A 113 12.03 8.15 0.62
CA LYS A 113 11.33 6.88 0.39
C LYS A 113 11.14 6.08 1.69
N SER A 114 12.15 6.03 2.57
CA SER A 114 12.04 5.31 3.85
C SER A 114 11.08 5.99 4.81
N ILE A 115 11.07 7.32 4.89
CA ILE A 115 10.09 8.07 5.69
C ILE A 115 8.67 7.82 5.18
N ALA A 116 8.45 7.91 3.86
CA ALA A 116 7.13 7.64 3.28
C ALA A 116 6.65 6.21 3.59
N LYS A 117 7.52 5.21 3.48
CA LYS A 117 7.21 3.82 3.84
C LYS A 117 6.93 3.68 5.34
N ALA A 118 7.73 4.30 6.21
CA ALA A 118 7.53 4.25 7.65
C ALA A 118 6.16 4.79 8.05
N LEU A 119 5.74 5.93 7.48
CA LEU A 119 4.42 6.52 7.72
C LEU A 119 3.29 5.60 7.28
N VAL A 120 3.40 5.01 6.08
CA VAL A 120 2.40 4.06 5.58
C VAL A 120 2.31 2.83 6.47
N TYR A 121 3.44 2.23 6.85
CA TYR A 121 3.46 1.05 7.72
C TYR A 121 2.92 1.35 9.11
N ALA A 122 3.27 2.50 9.70
CA ALA A 122 2.74 2.93 11.00
C ALA A 122 1.21 3.15 10.93
N PHE A 123 0.72 3.80 9.89
CA PHE A 123 -0.72 3.99 9.67
C PHE A 123 -1.46 2.65 9.56
N LEU A 124 -0.96 1.73 8.74
CA LEU A 124 -1.56 0.41 8.57
C LEU A 124 -1.48 -0.43 9.86
N ALA A 125 -0.37 -0.34 10.61
CA ALA A 125 -0.21 -1.01 11.90
C ALA A 125 -1.27 -0.54 12.90
N VAL A 126 -1.41 0.77 13.08
CA VAL A 126 -2.43 1.35 13.96
C VAL A 126 -3.84 0.94 13.52
N THR A 127 -4.10 0.94 12.22
CA THR A 127 -5.40 0.54 11.67
C THR A 127 -5.68 -0.94 11.98
N ALA A 128 -4.73 -1.84 11.73
CA ALA A 128 -4.88 -3.27 12.00
C ALA A 128 -5.14 -3.53 13.50
N ILE A 129 -4.37 -2.88 14.39
CA ILE A 129 -4.55 -2.99 15.85
C ILE A 129 -5.93 -2.49 16.28
N ARG A 130 -6.38 -1.36 15.75
CA ARG A 130 -7.73 -0.83 16.06
C ARG A 130 -8.84 -1.81 15.67
N PHE A 131 -8.74 -2.49 14.53
CA PHE A 131 -9.69 -3.54 14.16
C PHE A 131 -9.56 -4.76 15.05
N ALA A 132 -8.35 -5.15 15.45
CA ALA A 132 -8.12 -6.27 16.37
C ALA A 132 -8.77 -6.03 17.75
N VAL A 133 -8.73 -4.81 18.27
CA VAL A 133 -9.36 -4.44 19.56
C VAL A 133 -10.83 -4.00 19.43
N GLY A 134 -11.41 -4.03 18.21
CA GLY A 134 -12.82 -3.70 18.00
C GLY A 134 -13.14 -2.20 17.93
N THR A 135 -12.14 -1.32 17.83
CA THR A 135 -12.32 0.15 17.70
C THR A 135 -12.02 0.66 16.29
N GLY A 136 -11.97 -0.23 15.30
CA GLY A 136 -11.71 0.10 13.91
C GLY A 136 -12.76 1.04 13.34
N LYS A 137 -12.31 2.02 12.54
CA LYS A 137 -13.17 2.97 11.83
C LYS A 137 -12.91 2.90 10.33
N SER A 138 -13.92 3.28 9.54
CA SER A 138 -13.78 3.40 8.08
C SER A 138 -12.63 4.33 7.69
N SER A 139 -11.81 3.90 6.73
CA SER A 139 -10.72 4.72 6.18
C SER A 139 -11.26 6.01 5.55
N SER A 140 -12.41 5.95 4.89
CA SER A 140 -13.05 7.12 4.26
C SER A 140 -13.44 8.17 5.30
N GLY A 141 -14.04 7.77 6.41
CA GLY A 141 -14.38 8.70 7.50
C GLY A 141 -13.15 9.33 8.15
N GLN A 142 -12.08 8.54 8.35
CA GLN A 142 -10.81 9.06 8.86
C GLN A 142 -10.16 10.05 7.90
N GLN A 143 -10.21 9.78 6.59
CA GLN A 143 -9.67 10.66 5.56
C GLN A 143 -10.43 11.98 5.53
N GLN A 144 -11.76 11.96 5.59
CA GLN A 144 -12.58 13.17 5.66
C GLN A 144 -12.26 14.01 6.91
N GLN A 145 -12.12 13.39 8.08
CA GLN A 145 -11.72 14.08 9.31
C GLN A 145 -10.33 14.70 9.20
N THR A 146 -9.37 13.97 8.61
CA THR A 146 -8.00 14.46 8.39
C THR A 146 -8.01 15.67 7.46
N VAL A 147 -8.74 15.61 6.35
CA VAL A 147 -8.86 16.71 5.39
C VAL A 147 -9.54 17.92 6.03
N ALA A 148 -10.59 17.70 6.85
CA ALA A 148 -11.24 18.77 7.61
C ALA A 148 -10.27 19.47 8.57
N GLY A 149 -9.45 18.71 9.29
CA GLY A 149 -8.42 19.24 10.17
C GLY A 149 -7.38 20.07 9.41
N VAL A 150 -6.90 19.55 8.28
CA VAL A 150 -5.91 20.25 7.42
C VAL A 150 -6.50 21.53 6.83
N PHE A 151 -7.77 21.54 6.47
CA PHE A 151 -8.43 22.77 5.97
C PHE A 151 -8.49 23.91 7.01
N GLY A 152 -8.40 23.58 8.30
CA GLY A 152 -8.27 24.58 9.37
C GLY A 152 -6.90 25.26 9.43
N TRP A 153 -5.89 24.77 8.70
CA TRP A 153 -4.54 25.36 8.71
C TRP A 153 -4.39 26.42 7.62
N PRO A 154 -3.55 27.46 7.85
CA PRO A 154 -3.16 28.38 6.79
C PRO A 154 -2.56 27.63 5.60
N GLY A 155 -3.13 27.76 4.42
CA GLY A 155 -2.69 27.02 3.22
C GLY A 155 -3.08 25.53 3.17
N GLY A 156 -3.88 25.04 4.12
CA GLY A 156 -4.29 23.64 4.19
C GLY A 156 -4.97 23.13 2.93
N ARG A 157 -5.79 23.96 2.28
CA ARG A 157 -6.40 23.67 0.98
C ARG A 157 -5.35 23.38 -0.10
N PHE A 158 -4.27 24.15 -0.14
CA PHE A 158 -3.17 23.96 -1.08
C PHE A 158 -2.43 22.63 -0.79
N LEU A 159 -2.20 22.32 0.50
CA LEU A 159 -1.57 21.03 0.89
C LEU A 159 -2.40 19.84 0.45
N VAL A 160 -3.72 19.89 0.61
CA VAL A 160 -4.62 18.81 0.13
C VAL A 160 -4.57 18.72 -1.39
N GLY A 161 -4.53 19.85 -2.10
CA GLY A 161 -4.36 19.87 -3.55
C GLY A 161 -3.04 19.23 -4.02
N VAL A 162 -1.93 19.53 -3.34
CA VAL A 162 -0.63 18.90 -3.61
C VAL A 162 -0.70 17.40 -3.35
N ALA A 163 -1.30 16.97 -2.24
CA ALA A 163 -1.48 15.54 -1.95
C ALA A 163 -2.31 14.82 -3.04
N ALA A 164 -3.35 15.48 -3.55
CA ALA A 164 -4.14 14.98 -4.68
C ALA A 164 -3.29 14.75 -5.93
N LEU A 165 -2.47 15.74 -6.32
CA LEU A 165 -1.57 15.64 -7.48
C LEU A 165 -0.52 14.54 -7.30
N VAL A 166 0.01 14.38 -6.09
CA VAL A 166 0.94 13.29 -5.77
C VAL A 166 0.28 11.92 -5.95
N LEU A 167 -0.95 11.73 -5.47
CA LEU A 167 -1.69 10.48 -5.64
C LEU A 167 -1.98 10.19 -7.12
N ILE A 168 -2.38 11.19 -7.89
CA ILE A 168 -2.59 11.06 -9.33
C ILE A 168 -1.28 10.68 -10.03
N GLY A 169 -0.17 11.31 -9.68
CA GLY A 169 1.16 11.00 -10.22
C GLY A 169 1.62 9.58 -9.88
N ILE A 170 1.38 9.12 -8.65
CA ILE A 170 1.63 7.73 -8.24
C ILE A 170 0.74 6.78 -9.05
N GLY A 171 -0.54 7.11 -9.22
CA GLY A 171 -1.49 6.36 -10.04
C GLY A 171 -1.01 6.21 -11.48
N ALA A 172 -0.64 7.32 -12.12
CA ALA A 172 -0.10 7.34 -13.48
C ALA A 172 1.19 6.49 -13.61
N ASN A 173 2.08 6.56 -12.61
CA ASN A 173 3.28 5.72 -12.59
C ASN A 173 2.94 4.22 -12.47
N HIS A 174 1.90 3.84 -11.71
CA HIS A 174 1.44 2.45 -11.65
C HIS A 174 0.89 1.98 -13.00
N VAL A 175 0.08 2.80 -13.68
CA VAL A 175 -0.39 2.49 -15.05
C VAL A 175 0.80 2.29 -15.99
N ARG A 176 1.77 3.22 -15.98
CA ARG A 176 3.00 3.10 -16.78
C ARG A 176 3.75 1.80 -16.46
N LYS A 177 3.93 1.45 -15.18
CA LYS A 177 4.60 0.20 -14.76
C LYS A 177 3.90 -1.03 -15.34
N GLY A 178 2.57 -1.07 -15.35
CA GLY A 178 1.80 -2.16 -15.94
C GLY A 178 2.00 -2.28 -17.45
N ILE A 179 1.94 -1.15 -18.18
CA ILE A 179 2.10 -1.11 -19.64
C ILE A 179 3.54 -1.47 -20.04
N THR A 180 4.55 -0.90 -19.38
CA THR A 180 5.97 -1.12 -19.69
C THR A 180 6.52 -2.42 -19.09
N LYS A 181 5.72 -3.16 -18.33
CA LYS A 181 6.14 -4.39 -17.60
C LYS A 181 7.33 -4.16 -16.65
N SER A 182 7.61 -2.91 -16.27
CA SER A 182 8.75 -2.59 -15.41
C SER A 182 8.61 -3.15 -13.97
N PHE A 183 7.42 -3.61 -13.59
CA PHE A 183 7.19 -4.36 -12.35
C PHE A 183 7.92 -5.71 -12.30
N LEU A 184 8.31 -6.28 -13.45
CA LEU A 184 9.10 -7.52 -13.51
C LEU A 184 10.49 -7.36 -12.86
N LYS A 185 10.98 -6.13 -12.71
CA LYS A 185 12.23 -5.85 -11.97
C LYS A 185 12.09 -6.02 -10.46
N GLU A 186 10.86 -6.12 -9.95
CA GLU A 186 10.56 -6.28 -8.52
C GLU A 186 10.43 -7.75 -8.10
N ILE A 187 10.70 -8.70 -9.01
CA ILE A 187 10.51 -10.14 -8.78
C ILE A 187 11.60 -10.96 -9.51
N ASP A 188 12.23 -11.90 -8.79
CA ASP A 188 13.16 -12.84 -9.40
C ASP A 188 12.41 -14.04 -9.98
N THR A 189 12.28 -14.08 -11.29
CA THR A 189 11.59 -15.16 -11.99
C THR A 189 12.52 -16.30 -12.45
N ALA A 190 13.81 -16.30 -12.07
CA ALA A 190 14.78 -17.29 -12.54
C ALA A 190 14.35 -18.72 -12.22
N GLN A 191 13.80 -18.95 -11.03
CA GLN A 191 13.33 -20.26 -10.56
C GLN A 191 11.85 -20.55 -10.86
N ALA A 192 11.13 -19.61 -11.49
CA ALA A 192 9.72 -19.79 -11.82
C ALA A 192 9.54 -20.64 -13.07
N SER A 193 8.57 -21.57 -13.05
CA SER A 193 8.17 -22.32 -14.23
C SER A 193 7.60 -21.41 -15.33
N ALA A 194 7.55 -21.87 -16.57
CA ALA A 194 6.98 -21.09 -17.68
C ALA A 194 5.53 -20.65 -17.41
N GLY A 195 4.72 -21.51 -16.78
CA GLY A 195 3.35 -21.18 -16.37
C GLY A 195 3.31 -20.09 -15.31
N GLN A 196 4.17 -20.17 -14.28
CA GLN A 196 4.27 -19.16 -13.23
C GLN A 196 4.73 -17.81 -13.78
N ARG A 197 5.74 -17.79 -14.66
CA ARG A 197 6.19 -16.54 -15.32
C ARG A 197 5.05 -15.86 -16.08
N ARG A 198 4.25 -16.65 -16.83
CA ARG A 198 3.08 -16.11 -17.55
C ARG A 198 2.03 -15.56 -16.60
N MET A 199 1.76 -16.24 -15.47
CA MET A 199 0.82 -15.73 -14.46
C MET A 199 1.33 -14.45 -13.79
N ILE A 200 2.60 -14.38 -13.42
CA ILE A 200 3.25 -13.17 -12.87
C ILE A 200 3.10 -12.00 -13.85
N GLU A 201 3.42 -12.24 -15.12
CA GLU A 201 3.34 -11.20 -16.14
C GLU A 201 1.90 -10.69 -16.33
N ARG A 202 0.94 -11.58 -16.53
CA ARG A 202 -0.46 -11.22 -16.75
C ARG A 202 -1.08 -10.54 -15.52
N SER A 203 -0.84 -11.08 -14.33
CA SER A 203 -1.36 -10.49 -13.09
C SER A 203 -0.77 -9.11 -12.82
N GLY A 204 0.52 -8.89 -13.11
CA GLY A 204 1.14 -7.58 -13.00
C GLY A 204 0.62 -6.59 -14.06
N GLN A 205 0.48 -7.04 -15.33
CA GLN A 205 -0.05 -6.20 -16.41
C GLN A 205 -1.50 -5.74 -16.19
N ALA A 206 -2.35 -6.57 -15.59
CA ALA A 206 -3.71 -6.20 -15.22
C ALA A 206 -3.76 -5.43 -13.90
N GLY A 207 -2.98 -5.86 -12.91
CA GLY A 207 -3.06 -5.37 -11.54
C GLY A 207 -2.50 -3.96 -11.35
N TYR A 208 -1.34 -3.66 -11.91
CA TYR A 208 -0.72 -2.34 -11.76
C TYR A 208 -1.57 -1.22 -12.36
N PRO A 209 -2.12 -1.35 -13.60
CA PRO A 209 -3.00 -0.31 -14.14
C PRO A 209 -4.29 -0.14 -13.32
N ALA A 210 -4.94 -1.21 -12.90
CA ALA A 210 -6.16 -1.13 -12.09
C ALA A 210 -5.91 -0.41 -10.76
N LYS A 211 -4.82 -0.75 -10.07
CA LYS A 211 -4.38 -0.04 -8.86
C LYS A 211 -4.05 1.42 -9.15
N GLY A 212 -3.44 1.71 -10.30
CA GLY A 212 -3.13 3.06 -10.74
C GLY A 212 -4.39 3.89 -10.96
N VAL A 213 -5.40 3.33 -11.62
CA VAL A 213 -6.71 3.96 -11.82
C VAL A 213 -7.39 4.22 -10.48
N ALA A 214 -7.43 3.23 -9.59
CA ALA A 214 -8.01 3.40 -8.25
C ALA A 214 -7.35 4.55 -7.47
N LEU A 215 -6.01 4.63 -7.47
CA LEU A 215 -5.26 5.72 -6.83
C LEU A 215 -5.52 7.08 -7.50
N ALA A 216 -5.63 7.12 -8.82
CA ALA A 216 -5.95 8.35 -9.55
C ALA A 216 -7.36 8.85 -9.22
N LEU A 217 -8.33 7.96 -9.07
CA LEU A 217 -9.68 8.32 -8.63
C LEU A 217 -9.69 8.87 -7.20
N VAL A 218 -8.95 8.23 -6.27
CA VAL A 218 -8.79 8.75 -4.91
C VAL A 218 -8.15 10.14 -4.93
N GLY A 219 -7.11 10.33 -5.74
CA GLY A 219 -6.48 11.63 -5.95
C GLY A 219 -7.44 12.66 -6.54
N GLY A 220 -8.27 12.25 -7.51
CA GLY A 220 -9.33 13.09 -8.10
C GLY A 220 -10.36 13.57 -7.07
N LEU A 221 -10.85 12.67 -6.21
CA LEU A 221 -11.76 13.02 -5.12
C LEU A 221 -11.11 13.97 -4.10
N LEU A 222 -9.84 13.73 -3.77
CA LEU A 222 -9.09 14.61 -2.89
C LEU A 222 -8.89 16.01 -3.51
N GLY A 223 -8.59 16.07 -4.82
CA GLY A 223 -8.53 17.31 -5.58
C GLY A 223 -9.88 18.04 -5.62
N TRP A 224 -10.96 17.29 -5.81
CA TRP A 224 -12.32 17.86 -5.75
C TRP A 224 -12.62 18.44 -4.37
N ALA A 225 -12.26 17.71 -3.28
CA ALA A 225 -12.38 18.23 -1.92
C ALA A 225 -11.61 19.55 -1.73
N ALA A 226 -10.40 19.65 -2.27
CA ALA A 226 -9.57 20.86 -2.23
C ALA A 226 -10.20 22.02 -3.02
N ILE A 227 -10.75 21.76 -4.20
CA ILE A 227 -11.37 22.78 -5.06
C ILE A 227 -12.67 23.28 -4.44
N SER A 228 -13.54 22.37 -3.99
CA SER A 228 -14.84 22.69 -3.39
C SER A 228 -14.77 23.15 -1.93
N PHE A 229 -13.61 23.03 -1.31
CA PHE A 229 -13.41 23.26 0.15
C PHE A 229 -14.37 22.41 1.01
N ASP A 230 -14.66 21.19 0.54
CA ASP A 230 -15.58 20.26 1.19
C ASP A 230 -14.87 18.96 1.56
N PRO A 231 -14.53 18.71 2.84
CA PRO A 231 -13.87 17.48 3.29
C PRO A 231 -14.67 16.21 2.99
N LYS A 232 -16.00 16.30 2.87
CA LYS A 232 -16.87 15.14 2.58
C LYS A 232 -16.59 14.54 1.22
N LYS A 233 -16.00 15.30 0.29
CA LYS A 233 -15.57 14.82 -1.03
C LYS A 233 -14.33 13.94 -0.97
N ALA A 234 -13.56 13.97 0.13
CA ALA A 234 -12.37 13.14 0.33
C ALA A 234 -12.76 11.71 0.76
N GLY A 235 -13.44 10.97 -0.11
CA GLY A 235 -14.04 9.67 0.18
C GLY A 235 -13.09 8.47 0.23
N GLY A 236 -11.79 8.67 0.01
CA GLY A 236 -10.81 7.57 -0.02
C GLY A 236 -11.07 6.55 -1.11
N LEU A 237 -10.60 5.31 -0.93
CA LEU A 237 -10.75 4.25 -1.93
C LEU A 237 -12.22 3.79 -2.04
N ASP A 238 -12.92 3.63 -0.92
CA ASP A 238 -14.34 3.27 -0.94
C ASP A 238 -15.18 4.34 -1.66
N GLY A 239 -14.95 5.63 -1.36
CA GLY A 239 -15.59 6.73 -2.06
C GLY A 239 -15.29 6.75 -3.56
N ALA A 240 -14.06 6.43 -3.96
CA ALA A 240 -13.67 6.30 -5.36
C ALA A 240 -14.41 5.14 -6.06
N MET A 241 -14.56 3.99 -5.39
CA MET A 241 -15.31 2.84 -5.92
C MET A 241 -16.80 3.16 -6.08
N ARG A 242 -17.41 3.86 -5.11
CA ARG A 242 -18.81 4.30 -5.19
C ARG A 242 -19.01 5.32 -6.31
N THR A 243 -18.13 6.31 -6.41
CA THR A 243 -18.16 7.29 -7.52
C THR A 243 -18.06 6.60 -8.88
N LEU A 244 -17.21 5.56 -8.98
CA LEU A 244 -17.11 4.78 -10.20
C LEU A 244 -18.38 3.98 -10.48
N LEU A 245 -19.04 3.44 -9.44
CA LEU A 245 -20.29 2.71 -9.55
C LEU A 245 -21.44 3.61 -10.05
N ASP A 246 -21.46 4.87 -9.62
CA ASP A 246 -22.48 5.86 -10.02
C ASP A 246 -22.26 6.41 -11.45
N ALA A 247 -21.10 6.14 -12.06
CA ALA A 247 -20.81 6.55 -13.43
C ALA A 247 -21.57 5.70 -14.47
N PRO A 248 -21.74 6.21 -15.71
CA PRO A 248 -22.25 5.39 -16.81
C PRO A 248 -21.46 4.08 -16.94
N PHE A 249 -22.17 2.94 -17.06
CA PHE A 249 -21.57 1.60 -17.03
C PHE A 249 -20.81 1.25 -15.74
N GLY A 250 -21.11 1.92 -14.63
CA GLY A 250 -20.37 1.85 -13.38
C GLY A 250 -20.17 0.44 -12.83
N LYS A 251 -21.19 -0.44 -12.93
CA LYS A 251 -21.05 -1.86 -12.53
C LYS A 251 -19.95 -2.58 -13.32
N ALA A 252 -19.88 -2.38 -14.63
CA ALA A 252 -18.87 -3.01 -15.47
C ALA A 252 -17.47 -2.43 -15.19
N LEU A 253 -17.37 -1.11 -15.06
CA LEU A 253 -16.13 -0.43 -14.73
C LEU A 253 -15.61 -0.85 -13.36
N LEU A 254 -16.45 -0.87 -12.35
CA LEU A 254 -16.07 -1.29 -10.99
C LEU A 254 -15.67 -2.77 -10.97
N THR A 255 -16.37 -3.63 -11.70
CA THR A 255 -16.00 -5.05 -11.84
C THR A 255 -14.61 -5.19 -12.47
N LEU A 256 -14.33 -4.44 -13.54
CA LEU A 256 -13.02 -4.46 -14.20
C LEU A 256 -11.90 -4.01 -13.25
N VAL A 257 -12.11 -2.92 -12.51
CA VAL A 257 -11.15 -2.42 -11.52
C VAL A 257 -10.96 -3.44 -10.39
N ALA A 258 -12.04 -4.03 -9.88
CA ALA A 258 -11.98 -5.06 -8.83
C ALA A 258 -11.19 -6.30 -9.27
N LEU A 259 -11.45 -6.82 -10.48
CA LEU A 259 -10.69 -7.94 -11.05
C LEU A 259 -9.21 -7.57 -11.23
N GLY A 260 -8.91 -6.35 -11.64
CA GLY A 260 -7.55 -5.85 -11.72
C GLY A 260 -6.88 -5.76 -10.35
N ILE A 261 -7.57 -5.28 -9.30
CA ILE A 261 -7.06 -5.28 -7.92
C ILE A 261 -6.82 -6.72 -7.43
N ALA A 262 -7.71 -7.67 -7.77
CA ALA A 262 -7.49 -9.09 -7.48
C ALA A 262 -6.22 -9.61 -8.17
N ALA A 263 -6.03 -9.28 -9.45
CA ALA A 263 -4.81 -9.62 -10.18
C ALA A 263 -3.56 -9.04 -9.51
N PHE A 264 -3.62 -7.80 -9.01
CA PHE A 264 -2.54 -7.22 -8.24
C PHE A 264 -2.27 -7.98 -6.93
N GLY A 265 -3.33 -8.43 -6.23
CA GLY A 265 -3.20 -9.29 -5.04
C GLY A 265 -2.47 -10.60 -5.36
N VAL A 266 -2.85 -11.27 -6.46
CA VAL A 266 -2.16 -12.47 -6.96
C VAL A 266 -0.69 -12.19 -7.29
N PHE A 267 -0.40 -11.07 -7.97
CA PHE A 267 0.98 -10.65 -8.24
C PHE A 267 1.79 -10.46 -6.95
N ALA A 268 1.21 -9.86 -5.92
CA ALA A 268 1.86 -9.66 -4.62
C ALA A 268 2.20 -11.00 -3.93
N LEU A 269 1.34 -12.02 -4.06
CA LEU A 269 1.62 -13.37 -3.57
C LEU A 269 2.78 -14.03 -4.33
N PHE A 270 2.85 -13.87 -5.64
CA PHE A 270 4.01 -14.33 -6.41
C PHE A 270 5.29 -13.59 -6.00
N ARG A 271 5.23 -12.29 -5.74
CA ARG A 271 6.36 -11.51 -5.25
C ARG A 271 6.85 -11.98 -3.88
N ALA A 272 5.96 -12.46 -3.01
CA ALA A 272 6.33 -13.11 -1.75
C ALA A 272 7.08 -14.44 -1.98
N ARG A 273 6.69 -15.18 -3.02
CA ARG A 273 7.31 -16.47 -3.37
C ARG A 273 8.65 -16.31 -4.06
N PHE A 274 8.81 -15.28 -4.89
CA PHE A 274 9.98 -15.01 -5.72
C PHE A 274 10.49 -13.58 -5.46
N PRO A 275 10.99 -13.27 -4.24
CA PRO A 275 11.46 -11.93 -3.91
C PRO A 275 12.67 -11.54 -4.77
N GLU A 276 12.81 -10.26 -5.05
CA GLU A 276 14.01 -9.70 -5.69
C GLU A 276 15.23 -10.02 -4.82
N ARG A 277 16.27 -10.61 -5.42
CA ARG A 277 17.55 -10.82 -4.75
C ARG A 277 18.29 -9.47 -4.71
N THR A 278 18.49 -8.95 -3.51
CA THR A 278 19.30 -7.73 -3.25
C THR A 278 20.78 -7.98 -3.34
#